data_2696a74b7a58b3356e21bb85eab3a229
#
_entry.id   2696a74b7a58b3356e21bb85eab3a229
#
_cell.length_a   1.000
_cell.length_b   1.000
_cell.length_c   1.000
_cell.angle_alpha   90.00
_cell.angle_beta   90.00
_cell.angle_gamma   90.00
#
_symmetry.space_group_name_H-M   'P 1'
#
loop_
_entity.id
_entity.type
_entity.pdbx_description
1 polymer ?
#
loop_
_entity_poly.entity_id
_entity_poly.type
_entity_poly.pdbx_seq_one_letter_code
_entity_poly.pdbx_strand_id
1 'polypeptide(L)'
;ARIDEENKAKRAAVLHALQAQINPHFLYNALDVVSWMALSKREDAIADVVSSISNMMHYSISHPDALVALPSELDNIQEFIRIFQLERPTKIYLTISSKNDLNPADIKIPKFTLQPLVENAVLHNPDKSCLHIEIEIALRSNLLSISVVDDGIGADPQKLNAYLNYEETDLAVSNGFGIRNVNERLQMHYPEIGSLSYSKSPSGRLTATLIISLESNGEK
;
A
#
# COMPACT_ATOMS: atom_id res chain seq x y z
N ALA A 1 -22.17 17.35 -15.84
CA ALA A 1 -22.01 17.24 -14.37
C ALA A 1 -22.96 16.17 -13.80
N ARG A 2 -24.30 16.33 -13.84
CA ARG A 2 -25.28 15.41 -13.22
C ARG A 2 -25.28 14.01 -13.83
N ILE A 3 -25.16 13.88 -15.15
CA ILE A 3 -25.07 12.60 -15.87
C ILE A 3 -23.74 11.87 -15.55
N ASP A 4 -22.69 12.61 -15.33
CA ASP A 4 -21.38 12.03 -14.99
C ASP A 4 -21.35 11.48 -13.56
N GLU A 5 -22.03 12.16 -12.62
CA GLU A 5 -22.20 11.68 -11.25
C GLU A 5 -23.06 10.41 -11.19
N GLU A 6 -24.19 10.39 -11.94
CA GLU A 6 -25.03 9.19 -12.03
C GLU A 6 -24.28 8.00 -12.65
N ASN A 7 -23.46 8.25 -13.68
CA ASN A 7 -22.65 7.22 -14.32
C ASN A 7 -21.51 6.71 -13.38
N LYS A 8 -20.89 7.59 -12.60
CA LYS A 8 -19.91 7.20 -11.58
C LYS A 8 -20.56 6.35 -10.49
N ALA A 9 -21.69 6.78 -9.97
CA ALA A 9 -22.44 6.03 -8.95
C ALA A 9 -22.88 4.65 -9.47
N LYS A 10 -23.36 4.56 -10.71
CA LYS A 10 -23.77 3.30 -11.34
C LYS A 10 -22.59 2.36 -11.56
N ARG A 11 -21.42 2.87 -12.00
CA ARG A 11 -20.20 2.08 -12.14
C ARG A 11 -19.69 1.56 -10.79
N ALA A 12 -19.70 2.40 -9.76
CA ALA A 12 -19.34 2.00 -8.40
C ALA A 12 -20.28 0.90 -7.87
N ALA A 13 -21.60 1.03 -8.07
CA ALA A 13 -22.57 0.03 -7.67
C ALA A 13 -22.38 -1.31 -8.40
N VAL A 14 -22.09 -1.28 -9.71
CA VAL A 14 -21.80 -2.50 -10.49
C VAL A 14 -20.51 -3.16 -10.03
N LEU A 15 -19.44 -2.41 -9.75
CA LEU A 15 -18.20 -2.94 -9.21
C LEU A 15 -18.41 -3.55 -7.83
N HIS A 16 -19.16 -2.89 -6.96
CA HIS A 16 -19.54 -3.43 -5.65
C HIS A 16 -20.34 -4.73 -5.77
N ALA A 17 -21.30 -4.79 -6.71
CA ALA A 17 -22.09 -5.99 -6.95
C ALA A 17 -21.24 -7.15 -7.50
N LEU A 18 -20.26 -6.87 -8.38
CA LEU A 18 -19.33 -7.86 -8.89
C LEU A 18 -18.35 -8.35 -7.81
N GLN A 19 -17.87 -7.47 -6.94
CA GLN A 19 -17.04 -7.84 -5.80
C GLN A 19 -17.79 -8.68 -4.77
N ALA A 20 -19.09 -8.40 -4.56
CA ALA A 20 -19.94 -9.18 -3.67
C ALA A 20 -20.26 -10.60 -4.19
N GLN A 21 -20.05 -10.89 -5.48
CA GLN A 21 -20.22 -12.24 -6.05
C GLN A 21 -19.12 -13.22 -5.63
N ILE A 22 -17.95 -12.72 -5.23
CA ILE A 22 -16.92 -13.54 -4.60
C ILE A 22 -17.31 -13.63 -3.12
N ASN A 23 -17.78 -14.79 -2.68
CA ASN A 23 -18.07 -15.00 -1.26
C ASN A 23 -16.75 -15.02 -0.45
N PRO A 24 -16.43 -13.95 0.30
CA PRO A 24 -15.14 -13.88 1.02
C PRO A 24 -15.00 -15.01 2.04
N HIS A 25 -16.10 -15.37 2.68
CA HIS A 25 -16.15 -16.44 3.68
C HIS A 25 -15.82 -17.82 3.07
N PHE A 26 -16.23 -18.07 1.82
CA PHE A 26 -15.85 -19.31 1.14
C PHE A 26 -14.34 -19.37 0.88
N LEU A 27 -13.74 -18.26 0.47
CA LEU A 27 -12.29 -18.19 0.22
C LEU A 27 -11.49 -18.40 1.51
N TYR A 28 -11.90 -17.79 2.62
CA TYR A 28 -11.24 -17.99 3.91
C TYR A 28 -11.33 -19.45 4.36
N ASN A 29 -12.53 -20.04 4.30
CA ASN A 29 -12.71 -21.44 4.68
C ASN A 29 -11.87 -22.37 3.80
N ALA A 30 -11.72 -22.09 2.51
CA ALA A 30 -10.87 -22.87 1.63
C ALA A 30 -9.39 -22.76 2.00
N LEU A 31 -8.91 -21.55 2.31
CA LEU A 31 -7.53 -21.32 2.77
C LEU A 31 -7.28 -22.00 4.13
N ASP A 32 -8.22 -21.92 5.06
CA ASP A 32 -8.13 -22.60 6.35
C ASP A 32 -7.98 -24.10 6.18
N VAL A 33 -8.78 -24.71 5.30
CA VAL A 33 -8.68 -26.15 5.00
C VAL A 33 -7.29 -26.50 4.47
N VAL A 34 -6.74 -25.70 3.53
CA VAL A 34 -5.40 -25.93 2.98
C VAL A 34 -4.33 -25.78 4.08
N SER A 35 -4.47 -24.79 4.95
CA SER A 35 -3.56 -24.58 6.09
C SER A 35 -3.58 -25.79 7.04
N TRP A 36 -4.76 -26.27 7.42
CA TRP A 36 -4.91 -27.47 8.24
C TRP A 36 -4.32 -28.73 7.58
N MET A 37 -4.49 -28.88 6.27
CA MET A 37 -3.91 -30.01 5.52
C MET A 37 -2.38 -29.94 5.51
N ALA A 38 -1.80 -28.74 5.35
CA ALA A 38 -0.36 -28.53 5.40
C ALA A 38 0.21 -28.86 6.79
N LEU A 39 -0.39 -28.31 7.86
CA LEU A 39 0.01 -28.59 9.24
C LEU A 39 -0.09 -30.08 9.58
N SER A 40 -1.14 -30.77 9.14
CA SER A 40 -1.31 -32.22 9.39
C SER A 40 -0.21 -33.06 8.76
N LYS A 41 0.43 -32.55 7.69
CA LYS A 41 1.57 -33.18 6.99
C LYS A 41 2.92 -32.63 7.44
N ARG A 42 2.97 -31.73 8.44
CA ARG A 42 4.16 -31.03 8.91
C ARG A 42 4.85 -30.19 7.84
N GLU A 43 4.07 -29.64 6.92
CA GLU A 43 4.51 -28.73 5.86
C GLU A 43 4.32 -27.29 6.34
N ASP A 44 5.08 -26.89 7.37
CA ASP A 44 4.93 -25.60 8.05
C ASP A 44 5.09 -24.42 7.08
N ALA A 45 6.01 -24.52 6.11
CA ALA A 45 6.21 -23.48 5.09
C ALA A 45 4.96 -23.24 4.24
N ILE A 46 4.21 -24.29 3.88
CA ILE A 46 2.97 -24.15 3.12
C ILE A 46 1.89 -23.52 4.00
N ALA A 47 1.79 -23.95 5.27
CA ALA A 47 0.83 -23.39 6.20
C ALA A 47 1.07 -21.88 6.41
N ASP A 48 2.33 -21.47 6.53
CA ASP A 48 2.75 -20.07 6.69
C ASP A 48 2.33 -19.21 5.47
N VAL A 49 2.56 -19.70 4.24
CA VAL A 49 2.16 -19.02 3.01
C VAL A 49 0.64 -18.84 2.94
N VAL A 50 -0.10 -19.90 3.21
CA VAL A 50 -1.57 -19.88 3.18
C VAL A 50 -2.11 -18.91 4.22
N SER A 51 -1.51 -18.87 5.42
CA SER A 51 -1.86 -17.91 6.46
C SER A 51 -1.61 -16.46 6.02
N SER A 52 -0.45 -16.17 5.41
CA SER A 52 -0.14 -14.84 4.89
C SER A 52 -1.12 -14.40 3.81
N ILE A 53 -1.48 -15.29 2.88
CA ILE A 53 -2.50 -15.02 1.85
C ILE A 53 -3.86 -14.74 2.50
N SER A 54 -4.25 -15.53 3.50
CA SER A 54 -5.51 -15.34 4.24
C SER A 54 -5.55 -13.96 4.91
N ASN A 55 -4.48 -13.57 5.59
CA ASN A 55 -4.36 -12.26 6.24
C ASN A 55 -4.48 -11.10 5.24
N MET A 56 -3.77 -11.17 4.10
CA MET A 56 -3.86 -10.17 3.04
C MET A 56 -5.26 -10.09 2.43
N MET A 57 -5.95 -11.23 2.27
CA MET A 57 -7.33 -11.25 1.80
C MET A 57 -8.28 -10.63 2.81
N HIS A 58 -8.15 -10.96 4.11
CA HIS A 58 -8.92 -10.31 5.18
C HIS A 58 -8.74 -8.80 5.16
N TYR A 59 -7.49 -8.36 5.02
CA TYR A 59 -7.20 -6.95 4.86
C TYR A 59 -7.88 -6.37 3.62
N SER A 60 -7.83 -7.02 2.46
CA SER A 60 -8.38 -6.51 1.19
C SER A 60 -9.89 -6.34 1.18
N ILE A 61 -10.62 -7.29 1.77
CA ILE A 61 -12.09 -7.37 1.64
C ILE A 61 -12.80 -6.41 2.61
N SER A 62 -12.18 -6.02 3.72
CA SER A 62 -12.74 -4.99 4.60
C SER A 62 -12.81 -3.65 3.84
N HIS A 63 -13.81 -2.84 4.15
CA HIS A 63 -14.18 -1.58 3.46
C HIS A 63 -12.98 -0.85 2.82
N PRO A 64 -12.95 -0.67 1.49
CA PRO A 64 -11.79 -0.14 0.77
C PRO A 64 -11.45 1.31 1.13
N ASP A 65 -12.45 2.11 1.52
CA ASP A 65 -12.28 3.53 1.87
C ASP A 65 -12.15 3.77 3.39
N ALA A 66 -11.92 2.71 4.17
CA ALA A 66 -11.78 2.83 5.61
C ALA A 66 -10.43 3.46 6.00
N LEU A 67 -10.44 4.31 7.02
CA LEU A 67 -9.23 4.66 7.74
C LEU A 67 -8.83 3.50 8.64
N VAL A 68 -7.61 3.02 8.50
CA VAL A 68 -7.05 1.93 9.30
C VAL A 68 -5.89 2.44 10.16
N ALA A 69 -5.63 1.77 11.26
CA ALA A 69 -4.45 2.07 12.06
C ALA A 69 -3.17 1.80 11.25
N LEU A 70 -2.19 2.68 11.36
CA LEU A 70 -0.93 2.56 10.63
C LEU A 70 -0.25 1.19 10.82
N PRO A 71 -0.22 0.57 12.02
CA PRO A 71 0.29 -0.78 12.19
C PRO A 71 -0.35 -1.81 11.25
N SER A 72 -1.66 -1.71 11.00
CA SER A 72 -2.34 -2.66 10.09
C SER A 72 -1.86 -2.56 8.64
N GLU A 73 -1.50 -1.36 8.16
CA GLU A 73 -0.84 -1.18 6.86
C GLU A 73 0.58 -1.78 6.86
N LEU A 74 1.33 -1.57 7.95
CA LEU A 74 2.68 -2.09 8.08
C LEU A 74 2.70 -3.62 8.16
N ASP A 75 1.78 -4.22 8.89
CA ASP A 75 1.62 -5.68 8.96
C ASP A 75 1.28 -6.26 7.58
N ASN A 76 0.37 -5.62 6.85
CA ASN A 76 0.00 -6.04 5.50
C ASN A 76 1.18 -5.96 4.51
N ILE A 77 2.05 -4.95 4.63
CA ILE A 77 3.29 -4.85 3.87
C ILE A 77 4.24 -6.01 4.21
N GLN A 78 4.37 -6.37 5.47
CA GLN A 78 5.24 -7.48 5.89
C GLN A 78 4.75 -8.81 5.29
N GLU A 79 3.43 -9.05 5.30
CA GLU A 79 2.85 -10.24 4.67
C GLU A 79 3.08 -10.25 3.15
N PHE A 80 2.92 -9.10 2.47
CA PHE A 80 3.22 -8.98 1.05
C PHE A 80 4.69 -9.34 0.75
N ILE A 81 5.65 -8.76 1.49
CA ILE A 81 7.08 -9.03 1.31
C ILE A 81 7.38 -10.51 1.57
N ARG A 82 6.77 -11.10 2.60
CA ARG A 82 6.95 -12.51 2.93
C ARG A 82 6.55 -13.41 1.77
N ILE A 83 5.38 -13.19 1.19
CA ILE A 83 4.91 -13.96 0.03
C ILE A 83 5.82 -13.75 -1.18
N PHE A 84 6.20 -12.50 -1.46
CA PHE A 84 7.04 -12.16 -2.60
C PHE A 84 8.42 -12.84 -2.55
N GLN A 85 9.02 -12.93 -1.36
CA GLN A 85 10.31 -13.60 -1.16
C GLN A 85 10.26 -15.13 -1.35
N LEU A 86 9.08 -15.74 -1.30
CA LEU A 86 8.90 -17.16 -1.60
C LEU A 86 8.89 -17.45 -3.09
N GLU A 87 8.40 -16.48 -3.89
CA GLU A 87 8.38 -16.60 -5.35
C GLU A 87 9.73 -16.29 -6.00
N ARG A 88 10.57 -15.46 -5.35
CA ARG A 88 11.76 -14.88 -5.96
C ARG A 88 12.98 -14.98 -5.05
N PRO A 89 14.18 -15.15 -5.64
CA PRO A 89 15.42 -15.22 -4.86
C PRO A 89 15.86 -13.87 -4.26
N THR A 90 15.16 -12.79 -4.58
CA THR A 90 15.46 -11.43 -4.08
C THR A 90 15.25 -11.36 -2.57
N LYS A 91 16.31 -10.99 -1.83
CA LYS A 91 16.18 -10.71 -0.41
C LYS A 91 15.73 -9.28 -0.21
N ILE A 92 14.61 -9.08 0.49
CA ILE A 92 14.07 -7.76 0.82
C ILE A 92 14.26 -7.50 2.31
N TYR A 93 14.94 -6.40 2.64
CA TYR A 93 15.12 -5.93 4.00
C TYR A 93 14.22 -4.72 4.21
N LEU A 94 13.19 -4.88 5.03
CA LEU A 94 12.30 -3.80 5.43
C LEU A 94 12.73 -3.25 6.79
N THR A 95 12.98 -1.94 6.84
CA THR A 95 13.24 -1.21 8.07
C THR A 95 12.12 -0.19 8.28
N ILE A 96 11.56 -0.17 9.49
CA ILE A 96 10.52 0.80 9.87
C ILE A 96 11.07 1.64 11.02
N SER A 97 11.09 2.94 10.84
CA SER A 97 11.57 3.90 11.83
C SER A 97 10.53 4.97 12.12
N SER A 98 10.36 5.30 13.40
CA SER A 98 9.48 6.38 13.86
C SER A 98 10.31 7.43 14.58
N LYS A 99 10.11 8.69 14.21
CA LYS A 99 10.76 9.84 14.85
C LYS A 99 9.78 10.51 15.82
N ASN A 100 10.31 11.09 16.90
CA ASN A 100 9.56 11.93 17.88
C ASN A 100 8.58 11.18 18.79
N ASP A 101 8.96 10.03 19.36
CA ASP A 101 8.17 9.23 20.32
C ASP A 101 6.71 9.01 19.90
N LEU A 102 6.47 9.00 18.59
CA LEU A 102 5.17 8.79 18.01
C LEU A 102 4.72 7.34 18.21
N ASN A 103 3.53 7.14 18.77
CA ASN A 103 2.90 5.83 18.79
C ASN A 103 2.17 5.58 17.46
N PRO A 104 2.63 4.66 16.60
CA PRO A 104 1.98 4.41 15.31
C PRO A 104 0.51 3.96 15.44
N ALA A 105 0.12 3.39 16.59
CA ALA A 105 -1.24 2.91 16.82
C ALA A 105 -2.29 4.05 16.86
N ASP A 106 -1.86 5.27 17.17
CA ASP A 106 -2.75 6.43 17.24
C ASP A 106 -2.96 7.08 15.85
N ILE A 107 -2.20 6.62 14.85
CA ILE A 107 -2.27 7.15 13.48
C ILE A 107 -3.25 6.31 12.68
N LYS A 108 -4.19 6.99 12.02
CA LYS A 108 -5.08 6.37 11.04
C LYS A 108 -4.80 6.95 9.65
N ILE A 109 -4.67 6.07 8.67
CA ILE A 109 -4.46 6.43 7.26
C ILE A 109 -5.46 5.69 6.38
N PRO A 110 -5.74 6.17 5.17
CA PRO A 110 -6.56 5.42 4.23
C PRO A 110 -5.91 4.08 3.91
N LYS A 111 -6.71 3.06 3.84
CA LYS A 111 -6.28 1.70 3.53
C LYS A 111 -5.58 1.62 2.17
N PHE A 112 -4.60 0.73 2.01
CA PHE A 112 -3.77 0.59 0.80
C PHE A 112 -3.05 1.88 0.40
N THR A 113 -2.58 2.66 1.38
CA THR A 113 -1.79 3.87 1.13
C THR A 113 -0.31 3.54 0.94
N LEU A 114 0.25 2.69 1.78
CA LEU A 114 1.68 2.38 1.76
C LEU A 114 2.01 1.16 0.88
N GLN A 115 1.13 0.17 0.85
CA GLN A 115 1.37 -1.07 0.09
C GLN A 115 1.73 -0.80 -1.37
N PRO A 116 1.01 0.03 -2.17
CA PRO A 116 1.37 0.28 -3.56
C PRO A 116 2.74 0.93 -3.75
N LEU A 117 3.22 1.69 -2.76
CA LEU A 117 4.55 2.31 -2.81
C LEU A 117 5.65 1.25 -2.63
N VAL A 118 5.44 0.32 -1.71
CA VAL A 118 6.35 -0.82 -1.47
C VAL A 118 6.29 -1.81 -2.64
N GLU A 119 5.10 -2.11 -3.16
CA GLU A 119 4.94 -2.94 -4.36
C GLU A 119 5.74 -2.39 -5.53
N ASN A 120 5.67 -1.09 -5.79
CA ASN A 120 6.45 -0.45 -6.84
C ASN A 120 7.95 -0.59 -6.62
N ALA A 121 8.44 -0.38 -5.39
CA ALA A 121 9.85 -0.57 -5.07
C ALA A 121 10.30 -2.01 -5.34
N VAL A 122 9.46 -3.00 -5.06
CA VAL A 122 9.78 -4.42 -5.26
C VAL A 122 9.68 -4.82 -6.73
N LEU A 123 8.59 -4.46 -7.42
CA LEU A 123 8.30 -4.90 -8.80
C LEU A 123 9.23 -4.27 -9.84
N HIS A 124 9.69 -3.05 -9.60
CA HIS A 124 10.60 -2.35 -10.51
C HIS A 124 12.09 -2.71 -10.29
N ASN A 125 12.40 -3.63 -9.38
CA ASN A 125 13.74 -4.11 -9.11
C ASN A 125 13.86 -5.65 -9.22
N PRO A 126 13.38 -6.28 -10.32
CA PRO A 126 13.29 -7.73 -10.42
C PRO A 126 14.64 -8.45 -10.42
N ASP A 127 15.70 -7.79 -10.91
CA ASP A 127 17.04 -8.37 -11.06
C ASP A 127 17.96 -8.10 -9.86
N LYS A 128 17.43 -7.39 -8.84
CA LYS A 128 18.23 -7.07 -7.67
C LYS A 128 18.24 -8.26 -6.70
N SER A 129 19.44 -8.76 -6.36
CA SER A 129 19.59 -9.87 -5.41
C SER A 129 19.25 -9.47 -3.96
N CYS A 130 19.37 -8.17 -3.67
CA CYS A 130 19.10 -7.61 -2.36
C CYS A 130 18.49 -6.21 -2.51
N LEU A 131 17.33 -5.96 -1.92
CA LEU A 131 16.62 -4.69 -1.94
C LEU A 131 16.39 -4.23 -0.49
N HIS A 132 16.78 -3.00 -0.19
CA HIS A 132 16.49 -2.37 1.09
C HIS A 132 15.37 -1.35 0.91
N ILE A 133 14.33 -1.51 1.71
CA ILE A 133 13.20 -0.60 1.79
C ILE A 133 13.13 -0.05 3.20
N GLU A 134 13.07 1.26 3.32
CA GLU A 134 12.97 1.94 4.60
C GLU A 134 11.68 2.77 4.64
N ILE A 135 10.86 2.55 5.67
CA ILE A 135 9.68 3.36 5.95
C ILE A 135 9.99 4.26 7.13
N GLU A 136 10.07 5.57 6.86
CA GLU A 136 10.31 6.59 7.89
C GLU A 136 8.98 7.29 8.21
N ILE A 137 8.63 7.35 9.51
CA ILE A 137 7.42 8.01 10.01
C ILE A 137 7.84 9.18 10.87
N ALA A 138 7.34 10.36 10.56
CA ALA A 138 7.63 11.57 11.34
C ALA A 138 6.37 12.43 11.49
N LEU A 139 6.16 12.97 12.69
CA LEU A 139 5.11 13.94 12.98
C LEU A 139 5.75 15.28 13.36
N ARG A 140 5.33 16.35 12.70
CA ARG A 140 5.73 17.73 13.02
C ARG A 140 4.49 18.61 13.00
N SER A 141 4.16 19.22 14.13
CA SER A 141 3.06 20.19 14.22
C SER A 141 1.79 19.70 13.51
N ASN A 142 1.27 18.54 13.85
CA ASN A 142 0.09 17.88 13.24
C ASN A 142 0.25 17.42 11.78
N LEU A 143 1.40 17.62 11.14
CA LEU A 143 1.69 17.07 9.82
C LEU A 143 2.41 15.73 9.98
N LEU A 144 1.73 14.67 9.57
CA LEU A 144 2.33 13.34 9.45
C LEU A 144 2.99 13.24 8.09
N SER A 145 4.28 12.92 8.10
CA SER A 145 5.05 12.55 6.91
C SER A 145 5.42 11.08 7.00
N ILE A 146 5.07 10.29 5.98
CA ILE A 146 5.57 8.92 5.86
C ILE A 146 6.33 8.82 4.54
N SER A 147 7.58 8.39 4.61
CA SER A 147 8.45 8.22 3.45
C SER A 147 8.79 6.76 3.24
N VAL A 148 8.63 6.28 2.02
CA VAL A 148 9.10 4.96 1.58
C VAL A 148 10.33 5.19 0.71
N VAL A 149 11.47 4.71 1.17
CA VAL A 149 12.78 4.89 0.52
C VAL A 149 13.29 3.53 0.07
N ASP A 150 13.64 3.40 -1.20
CA ASP A 150 14.26 2.17 -1.73
C ASP A 150 15.65 2.45 -2.32
N ASP A 151 16.51 1.45 -2.28
CA ASP A 151 17.84 1.47 -2.86
C ASP A 151 17.88 0.80 -4.25
N GLY A 152 16.72 0.73 -4.92
CA GLY A 152 16.56 0.16 -6.24
C GLY A 152 17.27 0.93 -7.35
N ILE A 153 17.00 0.53 -8.61
CA ILE A 153 17.52 1.23 -9.79
C ILE A 153 16.96 2.65 -9.90
N GLY A 154 15.86 2.92 -9.18
CA GLY A 154 15.17 4.20 -9.13
C GLY A 154 14.44 4.55 -10.43
N ALA A 155 13.55 5.51 -10.31
CA ALA A 155 12.88 6.17 -11.44
C ALA A 155 13.22 7.66 -11.43
N ASP A 156 12.84 8.36 -12.49
CA ASP A 156 12.93 9.82 -12.51
C ASP A 156 11.80 10.43 -11.67
N PRO A 157 12.12 11.10 -10.54
CA PRO A 157 11.09 11.70 -9.68
C PRO A 157 10.26 12.77 -10.40
N GLN A 158 10.84 13.50 -11.37
CA GLN A 158 10.12 14.52 -12.12
C GLN A 158 9.01 13.89 -12.95
N LYS A 159 9.32 12.78 -13.64
CA LYS A 159 8.33 12.03 -14.43
C LYS A 159 7.25 11.41 -13.55
N LEU A 160 7.61 10.88 -12.37
CA LEU A 160 6.64 10.34 -11.41
C LEU A 160 5.71 11.43 -10.87
N ASN A 161 6.24 12.60 -10.52
CA ASN A 161 5.43 13.72 -10.05
C ASN A 161 4.54 14.29 -11.18
N ALA A 162 5.04 14.41 -12.40
CA ALA A 162 4.23 14.79 -13.56
C ALA A 162 3.08 13.78 -13.78
N TYR A 163 3.37 12.48 -13.68
CA TYR A 163 2.35 11.44 -13.75
C TYR A 163 1.28 11.59 -12.66
N LEU A 164 1.66 11.90 -11.42
CA LEU A 164 0.71 12.13 -10.32
C LEU A 164 -0.19 13.35 -10.60
N ASN A 165 0.32 14.36 -11.32
CA ASN A 165 -0.38 15.59 -11.69
C ASN A 165 -1.17 15.47 -13.01
N TYR A 166 -1.34 14.27 -13.58
CA TYR A 166 -2.01 14.02 -14.86
C TYR A 166 -1.34 14.70 -16.07
N GLU A 167 -0.07 15.06 -15.96
CA GLU A 167 0.72 15.53 -17.08
C GLU A 167 1.13 14.38 -18.00
N GLU A 168 1.33 14.67 -19.29
CA GLU A 168 1.83 13.67 -20.24
C GLU A 168 3.26 13.27 -19.90
N THR A 169 3.50 11.97 -19.75
CA THR A 169 4.81 11.41 -19.49
C THR A 169 5.06 10.17 -20.36
N ASP A 170 6.31 9.92 -20.71
CA ASP A 170 6.77 8.71 -21.39
C ASP A 170 7.06 7.54 -20.40
N LEU A 171 6.55 7.62 -19.18
CA LEU A 171 6.66 6.52 -18.22
C LEU A 171 5.94 5.28 -18.76
N ALA A 172 6.70 4.21 -18.98
CA ALA A 172 6.14 2.88 -19.17
C ALA A 172 5.58 2.38 -17.83
N VAL A 173 4.37 2.82 -17.51
CA VAL A 173 3.71 2.45 -16.24
C VAL A 173 3.03 1.11 -16.46
N SER A 174 3.71 0.03 -16.15
CA SER A 174 3.18 -1.32 -16.31
C SER A 174 1.91 -1.59 -15.48
N ASN A 175 1.67 -0.84 -14.39
CA ASN A 175 0.47 -0.88 -13.57
C ASN A 175 0.22 0.46 -12.83
N GLY A 176 0.40 1.59 -13.51
CA GLY A 176 0.42 2.94 -12.93
C GLY A 176 -0.82 3.42 -12.19
N PHE A 177 -1.87 2.63 -12.17
CA PHE A 177 -3.07 2.96 -11.39
C PHE A 177 -2.80 3.00 -9.88
N GLY A 178 -1.83 2.24 -9.36
CA GLY A 178 -1.56 2.14 -7.93
C GLY A 178 -1.19 3.47 -7.27
N ILE A 179 -0.15 4.15 -7.75
CA ILE A 179 0.35 5.39 -7.12
C ILE A 179 -0.60 6.57 -7.33
N ARG A 180 -1.27 6.64 -8.48
CA ARG A 180 -2.27 7.68 -8.73
C ARG A 180 -3.50 7.50 -7.83
N ASN A 181 -3.98 6.27 -7.67
CA ASN A 181 -5.05 5.96 -6.74
C ASN A 181 -4.70 6.30 -5.29
N VAL A 182 -3.43 6.10 -4.88
CA VAL A 182 -2.96 6.55 -3.56
C VAL A 182 -3.08 8.06 -3.43
N ASN A 183 -2.57 8.81 -4.42
CA ASN A 183 -2.63 10.29 -4.38
C ASN A 183 -4.07 10.81 -4.37
N GLU A 184 -4.95 10.27 -5.22
CA GLU A 184 -6.38 10.62 -5.24
C GLU A 184 -7.07 10.34 -3.91
N ARG A 185 -6.76 9.19 -3.29
CA ARG A 185 -7.33 8.81 -2.00
C ARG A 185 -6.84 9.72 -0.87
N LEU A 186 -5.56 10.10 -0.89
CA LEU A 186 -5.03 11.07 0.06
C LEU A 186 -5.73 12.42 -0.09
N GLN A 187 -5.92 12.90 -1.33
CA GLN A 187 -6.63 14.15 -1.59
C GLN A 187 -8.12 14.09 -1.21
N MET A 188 -8.76 12.92 -1.36
CA MET A 188 -10.15 12.73 -0.95
C MET A 188 -10.33 12.80 0.57
N HIS A 189 -9.42 12.17 1.34
CA HIS A 189 -9.50 12.16 2.80
C HIS A 189 -8.90 13.43 3.45
N TYR A 190 -7.93 14.07 2.77
CA TYR A 190 -7.21 15.24 3.26
C TYR A 190 -7.10 16.30 2.16
N PRO A 191 -8.21 16.97 1.77
CA PRO A 191 -8.30 17.79 0.55
C PRO A 191 -7.28 18.93 0.45
N GLU A 192 -6.88 19.51 1.61
CA GLU A 192 -6.00 20.68 1.64
C GLU A 192 -4.51 20.32 1.67
N ILE A 193 -4.17 19.14 2.24
CA ILE A 193 -2.79 18.81 2.60
C ILE A 193 -2.39 17.43 2.07
N GLY A 194 -3.35 16.52 1.87
CA GLY A 194 -3.08 15.16 1.41
C GLY A 194 -2.32 15.13 0.08
N SER A 195 -1.08 14.70 0.11
CA SER A 195 -0.24 14.66 -1.09
C SER A 195 0.74 13.49 -1.08
N LEU A 196 1.04 13.00 -2.27
CA LEU A 196 2.13 12.08 -2.54
C LEU A 196 3.13 12.78 -3.48
N SER A 197 4.41 12.68 -3.19
CA SER A 197 5.47 13.22 -4.03
C SER A 197 6.67 12.30 -4.06
N TYR A 198 7.46 12.40 -5.13
CA TYR A 198 8.70 11.65 -5.31
C TYR A 198 9.91 12.57 -5.33
N SER A 199 11.00 12.11 -4.72
CA SER A 199 12.29 12.81 -4.70
C SER A 199 13.43 11.80 -4.73
N LYS A 200 14.66 12.29 -4.89
CA LYS A 200 15.87 11.49 -4.62
C LYS A 200 16.51 11.95 -3.33
N SER A 201 16.92 10.98 -2.50
CA SER A 201 17.76 11.25 -1.35
C SER A 201 19.16 11.74 -1.80
N PRO A 202 19.96 12.34 -0.90
CA PRO A 202 21.36 12.72 -1.22
C PRO A 202 22.22 11.52 -1.68
N SER A 203 21.86 10.31 -1.28
CA SER A 203 22.53 9.07 -1.73
C SER A 203 21.99 8.55 -3.07
N GLY A 204 21.05 9.26 -3.72
CA GLY A 204 20.45 8.87 -5.00
C GLY A 204 19.31 7.87 -4.92
N ARG A 205 18.91 7.44 -3.71
CA ARG A 205 17.78 6.51 -3.50
C ARG A 205 16.45 7.18 -3.82
N LEU A 206 15.53 6.45 -4.43
CA LEU A 206 14.18 6.95 -4.68
C LEU A 206 13.40 7.04 -3.35
N THR A 207 12.67 8.11 -3.19
CA THR A 207 11.86 8.38 -2.01
C THR A 207 10.47 8.80 -2.42
N ALA A 208 9.47 8.02 -2.04
CA ALA A 208 8.06 8.39 -2.10
C ALA A 208 7.66 8.97 -0.74
N THR A 209 7.20 10.20 -0.69
CA THR A 209 6.78 10.88 0.55
C THR A 209 5.31 11.23 0.48
N LEU A 210 4.54 10.73 1.43
CA LEU A 210 3.17 11.19 1.66
C LEU A 210 3.13 12.16 2.85
N ILE A 211 2.28 13.16 2.74
CA ILE A 211 2.03 14.14 3.80
C ILE A 211 0.53 14.23 4.03
N ILE A 212 0.09 14.12 5.29
CA ILE A 212 -1.30 14.28 5.69
C ILE A 212 -1.37 15.10 6.99
N SER A 213 -2.50 15.78 7.21
CA SER A 213 -2.79 16.44 8.48
C SER A 213 -3.50 15.47 9.43
N LEU A 214 -3.01 15.38 10.67
CA LEU A 214 -3.69 14.69 11.76
C LEU A 214 -4.68 15.59 12.52
N GLU A 215 -4.90 16.82 12.08
CA GLU A 215 -5.97 17.63 12.66
C GLU A 215 -7.29 16.89 12.47
N SER A 216 -7.94 16.61 13.57
CA SER A 216 -9.22 15.91 13.63
C SER A 216 -10.18 16.56 12.63
N ASN A 217 -10.65 15.80 11.65
CA ASN A 217 -11.94 16.10 11.06
C ASN A 217 -12.96 16.13 12.22
N GLY A 218 -13.18 17.34 12.75
CA GLY A 218 -14.14 17.55 13.81
C GLY A 218 -15.46 16.91 13.40
N GLU A 219 -15.99 16.14 14.32
CA GLU A 219 -17.36 15.68 14.26
C GLU A 219 -18.27 16.78 13.70
N LYS A 220 -18.85 16.53 12.55
CA LYS A 220 -20.06 17.23 12.09
C LYS A 220 -21.16 16.21 11.92
#